data_df997074c72ae9dbe22afccc12811679
#
_entry.id   df997074c72ae9dbe22afccc12811679
#
_cell.length_a   1.000
_cell.length_b   1.000
_cell.length_c   1.000
_cell.angle_alpha   90.00
_cell.angle_beta   90.00
_cell.angle_gamma   90.00
#
_symmetry.space_group_name_H-M   'P 1'
#
loop_
_entity.id
_entity.type
_entity.pdbx_description
1 polymer ?
#
loop_
_entity_poly.entity_id
_entity_poly.type
_entity_poly.pdbx_seq_one_letter_code
_entity_poly.pdbx_strand_id
1 'polypeptide(L)'
;MYKILLVDDDPDFVAATKTVLESRSGYKVLTASDGVFGLLIAKAEKPDLIILDVIMPFEDGFTAARQLKVNPELSKIPVIILTSFSQRMGETDVSVAQGMELEAEDYVEKPVSPQELLRRVDKLLKTEN
;
A
#
# COMPACT_ATOMS: atom_id res chain seq x y z
N MET A 1 16.85 6.76 -7.30
CA MET A 1 15.44 7.17 -7.08
C MET A 1 14.62 5.97 -6.67
N TYR A 2 13.75 6.15 -5.68
CA TYR A 2 12.86 5.10 -5.23
C TYR A 2 11.50 5.25 -5.88
N LYS A 3 10.96 4.14 -6.38
CA LYS A 3 9.59 4.08 -6.91
C LYS A 3 8.68 3.54 -5.82
N ILE A 4 7.60 4.25 -5.54
CA ILE A 4 6.62 3.85 -4.53
C ILE A 4 5.29 3.66 -5.24
N LEU A 5 4.70 2.48 -5.13
CA LEU A 5 3.39 2.20 -5.71
C LEU A 5 2.33 2.39 -4.64
N LEU A 6 1.36 3.26 -4.91
CA LEU A 6 0.25 3.54 -4.00
C LEU A 6 -1.04 3.03 -4.63
N VAL A 7 -1.66 2.06 -3.98
CA VAL A 7 -2.90 1.43 -4.46
C VAL A 7 -4.03 1.76 -3.49
N ASP A 8 -4.97 2.58 -3.93
CA ASP A 8 -6.09 3.03 -3.10
C ASP A 8 -7.19 3.55 -4.03
N ASP A 9 -8.45 3.29 -3.69
CA ASP A 9 -9.57 3.70 -4.52
C ASP A 9 -10.10 5.10 -4.19
N ASP A 10 -9.52 5.79 -3.23
CA ASP A 10 -9.90 7.16 -2.86
C ASP A 10 -9.02 8.16 -3.58
N PRO A 11 -9.54 8.84 -4.62
CA PRO A 11 -8.70 9.73 -5.43
C PRO A 11 -8.16 10.93 -4.65
N ASP A 12 -8.89 11.44 -3.67
CA ASP A 12 -8.42 12.57 -2.88
C ASP A 12 -7.25 12.17 -1.98
N PHE A 13 -7.35 11.01 -1.35
CA PHE A 13 -6.27 10.48 -0.54
C PHE A 13 -5.03 10.21 -1.38
N VAL A 14 -5.23 9.62 -2.55
CA VAL A 14 -4.12 9.30 -3.48
C VAL A 14 -3.41 10.58 -3.91
N ALA A 15 -4.17 11.60 -4.32
CA ALA A 15 -3.57 12.85 -4.79
C ALA A 15 -2.78 13.54 -3.68
N ALA A 16 -3.35 13.63 -2.49
CA ALA A 16 -2.67 14.28 -1.36
C ALA A 16 -1.41 13.52 -0.95
N THR A 17 -1.51 12.20 -0.90
CA THR A 17 -0.39 11.37 -0.48
C THR A 17 0.74 11.41 -1.51
N LYS A 18 0.40 11.33 -2.80
CA LYS A 18 1.41 11.44 -3.85
C LYS A 18 2.17 12.76 -3.74
N THR A 19 1.45 13.86 -3.56
CA THR A 19 2.07 15.18 -3.45
C THR A 19 3.07 15.23 -2.30
N VAL A 20 2.67 14.72 -1.13
CA VAL A 20 3.53 14.77 0.05
C VAL A 20 4.74 13.83 -0.11
N LEU A 21 4.52 12.62 -0.62
CA LEU A 21 5.63 11.69 -0.80
C LEU A 21 6.64 12.22 -1.82
N GLU A 22 6.16 12.82 -2.90
CA GLU A 22 7.05 13.36 -3.94
C GLU A 22 7.72 14.67 -3.54
N SER A 23 7.33 15.26 -2.41
CA SER A 23 8.08 16.39 -1.86
C SER A 23 9.46 15.95 -1.38
N ARG A 24 9.63 14.65 -1.11
CA ARG A 24 10.94 14.10 -0.77
C ARG A 24 11.73 13.88 -2.06
N SER A 25 12.89 14.50 -2.15
CA SER A 25 13.76 14.31 -3.31
C SER A 25 14.13 12.83 -3.44
N GLY A 26 13.99 12.29 -4.61
CA GLY A 26 14.33 10.88 -4.86
C GLY A 26 13.15 9.93 -4.80
N TYR A 27 11.96 10.38 -4.46
CA TYR A 27 10.77 9.53 -4.47
C TYR A 27 9.90 9.84 -5.68
N LYS A 28 9.48 8.77 -6.37
CA LYS A 28 8.51 8.85 -7.46
C LYS A 28 7.35 7.94 -7.13
N VAL A 29 6.13 8.44 -7.21
CA VAL A 29 4.94 7.68 -6.84
C VAL A 29 4.17 7.26 -8.08
N LEU A 30 3.91 5.96 -8.17
CA LEU A 30 3.03 5.36 -9.16
C LEU A 30 1.72 5.07 -8.44
N THR A 31 0.61 5.24 -9.12
CA THR A 31 -0.70 5.07 -8.48
C THR A 31 -1.55 4.07 -9.23
N ALA A 32 -2.42 3.38 -8.49
CA ALA A 32 -3.43 2.49 -9.04
C ALA A 32 -4.68 2.60 -8.19
N SER A 33 -5.85 2.50 -8.81
CA SER A 33 -7.12 2.64 -8.12
C SER A 33 -7.75 1.31 -7.70
N ASP A 34 -7.16 0.19 -8.09
CA ASP A 34 -7.63 -1.13 -7.66
C ASP A 34 -6.47 -2.12 -7.61
N GLY A 35 -6.75 -3.28 -7.01
CA GLY A 35 -5.72 -4.28 -6.78
C GLY A 35 -5.21 -4.94 -8.05
N VAL A 36 -6.08 -5.14 -9.03
CA VAL A 36 -5.69 -5.78 -10.30
C VAL A 36 -4.70 -4.88 -11.04
N PHE A 37 -5.03 -3.61 -11.18
CA PHE A 37 -4.18 -2.65 -11.86
C PHE A 37 -2.88 -2.43 -11.07
N GLY A 38 -2.99 -2.37 -9.74
CA GLY A 38 -1.80 -2.26 -8.89
C GLY A 38 -0.84 -3.42 -9.09
N LEU A 39 -1.36 -4.63 -9.18
CA LEU A 39 -0.53 -5.81 -9.41
C LEU A 39 0.16 -5.76 -10.78
N LEU A 40 -0.55 -5.29 -11.81
CA LEU A 40 0.04 -5.13 -13.13
C LEU A 40 1.19 -4.13 -13.11
N ILE A 41 1.00 -3.00 -12.44
CA ILE A 41 2.05 -1.99 -12.31
C ILE A 41 3.24 -2.55 -11.54
N ALA A 42 2.97 -3.29 -10.46
CA ALA A 42 4.05 -3.88 -9.67
C ALA A 42 4.90 -4.82 -10.51
N LYS A 43 4.28 -5.63 -11.36
CA LYS A 43 5.00 -6.55 -12.23
C LYS A 43 5.83 -5.82 -13.27
N ALA A 44 5.30 -4.74 -13.82
CA ALA A 44 5.97 -3.98 -14.88
C ALA A 44 7.08 -3.10 -14.34
N GLU A 45 6.84 -2.43 -13.23
CA GLU A 45 7.74 -1.39 -12.70
C GLU A 45 8.64 -1.85 -11.58
N LYS A 46 8.29 -2.93 -10.89
CA LYS A 46 9.04 -3.47 -9.76
C LYS A 46 9.43 -2.36 -8.77
N PRO A 47 8.41 -1.76 -8.12
CA PRO A 47 8.68 -0.64 -7.21
C PRO A 47 9.52 -1.05 -6.02
N ASP A 48 10.08 -0.07 -5.34
CA ASP A 48 10.90 -0.29 -4.16
C ASP A 48 10.06 -0.47 -2.89
N LEU A 49 8.81 0.00 -2.94
CA LEU A 49 7.89 -0.12 -1.81
C LEU A 49 6.47 -0.01 -2.36
N ILE A 50 5.54 -0.74 -1.73
CA ILE A 50 4.12 -0.72 -2.11
C ILE A 50 3.29 -0.31 -0.90
N ILE A 51 2.41 0.68 -1.08
CA ILE A 51 1.39 1.05 -0.08
C ILE A 51 0.07 0.54 -0.65
N LEU A 52 -0.59 -0.35 0.06
CA LEU A 52 -1.74 -1.07 -0.46
C LEU A 52 -2.91 -0.99 0.49
N ASP A 53 -4.00 -0.35 0.06
CA ASP A 53 -5.27 -0.38 0.78
C ASP A 53 -5.92 -1.75 0.53
N VAL A 54 -6.20 -2.49 1.60
CA VAL A 54 -6.80 -3.80 1.47
C VAL A 54 -8.32 -3.77 1.69
N ILE A 55 -8.85 -2.64 2.16
CA ILE A 55 -10.29 -2.50 2.36
C ILE A 55 -10.87 -1.74 1.17
N MET A 56 -10.94 -2.43 0.04
CA MET A 56 -11.52 -1.92 -1.20
C MET A 56 -12.65 -2.85 -1.61
N PRO A 57 -13.59 -2.36 -2.45
CA PRO A 57 -14.68 -3.20 -2.94
C PRO A 57 -14.17 -4.49 -3.57
N PHE A 58 -14.91 -5.57 -3.40
CA PHE A 58 -14.64 -6.88 -4.00
C PHE A 58 -13.34 -7.52 -3.52
N GLU A 59 -12.83 -7.08 -2.37
CA GLU A 59 -11.61 -7.65 -1.75
C GLU A 59 -10.38 -7.63 -2.65
N ASP A 60 -10.34 -6.70 -3.61
CA ASP A 60 -9.20 -6.57 -4.53
C ASP A 60 -7.88 -6.39 -3.80
N GLY A 61 -7.89 -5.63 -2.71
CA GLY A 61 -6.68 -5.38 -1.94
C GLY A 61 -6.10 -6.64 -1.30
N PHE A 62 -6.97 -7.49 -0.75
CA PHE A 62 -6.52 -8.75 -0.17
C PHE A 62 -5.95 -9.68 -1.23
N THR A 63 -6.61 -9.77 -2.37
CA THR A 63 -6.13 -10.60 -3.47
C THR A 63 -4.78 -10.11 -3.96
N ALA A 64 -4.63 -8.80 -4.15
CA ALA A 64 -3.36 -8.23 -4.59
C ALA A 64 -2.25 -8.51 -3.57
N ALA A 65 -2.53 -8.35 -2.28
CA ALA A 65 -1.54 -8.60 -1.24
C ALA A 65 -1.05 -10.05 -1.27
N ARG A 66 -1.97 -11.00 -1.42
CA ARG A 66 -1.60 -12.41 -1.49
C ARG A 66 -0.76 -12.70 -2.73
N GLN A 67 -1.16 -12.13 -3.88
CA GLN A 67 -0.42 -12.33 -5.12
C GLN A 67 1.00 -11.76 -5.04
N LEU A 68 1.18 -10.63 -4.37
CA LEU A 68 2.51 -10.06 -4.18
C LEU A 68 3.41 -11.00 -3.39
N LYS A 69 2.87 -11.66 -2.38
CA LYS A 69 3.67 -12.52 -1.51
C LYS A 69 4.02 -13.86 -2.15
N VAL A 70 3.17 -14.38 -3.06
CA VAL A 70 3.46 -15.64 -3.72
C VAL A 70 4.28 -15.49 -5.00
N ASN A 71 4.43 -14.28 -5.52
CA ASN A 71 5.23 -14.03 -6.72
C ASN A 71 6.70 -13.88 -6.34
N PRO A 72 7.59 -14.76 -6.81
CA PRO A 72 9.00 -14.70 -6.41
C PRO A 72 9.69 -13.39 -6.74
N GLU A 73 9.26 -12.71 -7.81
CA GLU A 73 9.87 -11.46 -8.21
C GLU A 73 9.41 -10.28 -7.33
N LEU A 74 8.25 -10.40 -6.68
CA LEU A 74 7.64 -9.31 -5.94
C LEU A 74 7.63 -9.53 -4.44
N SER A 75 7.87 -10.76 -4.00
CA SER A 75 7.68 -11.13 -2.58
C SER A 75 8.63 -10.40 -1.63
N LYS A 76 9.73 -9.87 -2.13
CA LYS A 76 10.71 -9.16 -1.30
C LYS A 76 10.48 -7.66 -1.23
N ILE A 77 9.53 -7.13 -2.01
CA ILE A 77 9.22 -5.71 -1.98
C ILE A 77 8.49 -5.41 -0.66
N PRO A 78 8.95 -4.45 0.15
CA PRO A 78 8.25 -4.12 1.38
C PRO A 78 6.87 -3.54 1.08
N VAL A 79 5.89 -3.94 1.89
CA VAL A 79 4.49 -3.54 1.72
C VAL A 79 4.00 -2.89 3.00
N ILE A 80 3.39 -1.71 2.88
CA ILE A 80 2.64 -1.08 3.94
C ILE A 80 1.16 -1.34 3.66
N ILE A 81 0.48 -2.01 4.56
CA ILE A 81 -0.95 -2.28 4.42
C ILE A 81 -1.74 -1.14 5.05
N LEU A 82 -2.64 -0.55 4.27
CA LEU A 82 -3.60 0.42 4.79
C LEU A 82 -4.90 -0.31 5.11
N THR A 83 -5.47 -0.02 6.27
CA THR A 83 -6.72 -0.63 6.70
C THR A 83 -7.68 0.46 7.16
N SER A 84 -8.97 0.14 7.18
CA SER A 84 -9.99 1.01 7.75
C SER A 84 -10.93 0.19 8.63
N PHE A 85 -10.34 -0.68 9.43
CA PHE A 85 -11.09 -1.62 10.26
C PHE A 85 -12.11 -0.93 11.15
N SER A 86 -11.72 0.17 11.79
CA SER A 86 -12.61 0.88 12.70
C SER A 86 -13.83 1.44 12.00
N GLN A 87 -13.72 1.76 10.72
CA GLN A 87 -14.82 2.32 9.93
C GLN A 87 -15.70 1.25 9.33
N ARG A 88 -15.18 0.06 9.08
CA ARG A 88 -15.89 -1.00 8.36
C ARG A 88 -16.06 -2.27 9.17
N MET A 89 -15.78 -2.21 10.45
CA MET A 89 -15.79 -3.39 11.30
C MET A 89 -17.14 -4.12 11.28
N GLY A 90 -18.25 -3.38 11.24
CA GLY A 90 -19.57 -3.97 11.17
C GLY A 90 -19.94 -4.57 9.83
N GLU A 91 -19.17 -4.25 8.80
CA GLU A 91 -19.45 -4.71 7.44
C GLU A 91 -18.58 -5.89 7.04
N THR A 92 -17.40 -6.03 7.63
CA THR A 92 -16.41 -6.96 7.13
C THR A 92 -15.58 -7.59 8.25
N ASP A 93 -16.23 -8.34 9.14
CA ASP A 93 -15.50 -9.06 10.19
C ASP A 93 -14.47 -10.00 9.61
N VAL A 94 -14.81 -10.65 8.48
CA VAL A 94 -13.88 -11.55 7.80
C VAL A 94 -12.66 -10.78 7.29
N SER A 95 -12.87 -9.56 6.82
CA SER A 95 -11.78 -8.74 6.31
C SER A 95 -10.78 -8.35 7.39
N VAL A 96 -11.27 -8.11 8.62
CA VAL A 96 -10.37 -7.83 9.75
C VAL A 96 -9.45 -9.02 9.99
N ALA A 97 -10.02 -10.22 10.06
CA ALA A 97 -9.23 -11.43 10.27
C ALA A 97 -8.23 -11.65 9.15
N GLN A 98 -8.67 -11.46 7.89
CA GLN A 98 -7.80 -11.62 6.75
C GLN A 98 -6.66 -10.60 6.76
N GLY A 99 -6.96 -9.35 7.13
CA GLY A 99 -5.94 -8.31 7.20
C GLY A 99 -4.86 -8.63 8.21
N MET A 100 -5.24 -9.20 9.35
CA MET A 100 -4.29 -9.58 10.38
C MET A 100 -3.39 -10.74 9.96
N GLU A 101 -3.83 -11.53 8.98
CA GLU A 101 -3.06 -12.66 8.48
C GLU A 101 -2.11 -12.29 7.34
N LEU A 102 -2.28 -11.11 6.74
CA LEU A 102 -1.41 -10.69 5.65
C LEU A 102 -0.02 -10.34 6.17
N GLU A 103 0.98 -10.80 5.47
CA GLU A 103 2.35 -10.44 5.78
C GLU A 103 2.68 -9.08 5.19
N ALA A 104 3.16 -8.18 6.02
CA ALA A 104 3.56 -6.86 5.57
C ALA A 104 4.61 -6.29 6.54
N GLU A 105 5.36 -5.32 6.07
CA GLU A 105 6.36 -4.65 6.89
C GLU A 105 5.73 -3.65 7.84
N ASP A 106 4.55 -3.16 7.52
CA ASP A 106 3.84 -2.23 8.39
C ASP A 106 2.34 -2.29 8.11
N TYR A 107 1.55 -1.99 9.14
CA TYR A 107 0.09 -1.94 9.06
C TYR A 107 -0.34 -0.58 9.59
N VAL A 108 -1.10 0.17 8.80
CA VAL A 108 -1.51 1.52 9.15
C VAL A 108 -3.03 1.64 9.03
N GLU A 109 -3.68 2.06 10.10
CA GLU A 109 -5.12 2.23 10.11
C GLU A 109 -5.49 3.64 9.64
N LYS A 110 -6.44 3.72 8.72
CA LYS A 110 -7.00 4.99 8.28
C LYS A 110 -8.02 5.50 9.32
N PRO A 111 -8.14 6.79 9.53
CA PRO A 111 -7.49 7.85 8.76
C PRO A 111 -6.03 8.05 9.14
N VAL A 112 -5.20 8.28 8.14
CA VAL A 112 -3.78 8.53 8.34
C VAL A 112 -3.38 9.72 7.48
N SER A 113 -2.54 10.58 8.01
CA SER A 113 -2.09 11.74 7.25
C SER A 113 -1.02 11.33 6.22
N PRO A 114 -0.94 12.03 5.09
CA PRO A 114 0.15 11.78 4.15
C PRO A 114 1.53 11.96 4.78
N GLN A 115 1.68 12.88 5.73
CA GLN A 115 2.94 13.11 6.43
C GLN A 115 3.35 11.91 7.27
N GLU A 116 2.38 11.26 7.92
CA GLU A 116 2.68 10.05 8.69
C GLU A 116 3.09 8.90 7.76
N LEU A 117 2.44 8.78 6.60
CA LEU A 117 2.85 7.80 5.61
C LEU A 117 4.26 8.07 5.11
N LEU A 118 4.59 9.34 4.87
CA LEU A 118 5.95 9.69 4.45
C LEU A 118 6.98 9.24 5.49
N ARG A 119 6.66 9.44 6.78
CA ARG A 119 7.56 9.02 7.86
C ARG A 119 7.79 7.51 7.82
N ARG A 120 6.73 6.74 7.61
CA ARG A 120 6.83 5.28 7.58
C ARG A 120 7.56 4.79 6.33
N VAL A 121 7.34 5.44 5.20
CA VAL A 121 8.06 5.14 3.96
C VAL A 121 9.56 5.42 4.15
N ASP A 122 9.90 6.57 4.71
CA ASP A 122 11.29 6.91 5.00
C ASP A 122 11.96 5.85 5.87
N LYS A 123 11.24 5.40 6.89
CA LYS A 123 11.77 4.40 7.81
C LYS A 123 12.12 3.11 7.08
N LEU A 124 11.26 2.66 6.17
CA LEU A 124 11.50 1.41 5.45
C LEU A 124 12.56 1.54 4.37
N LEU A 125 12.61 2.67 3.66
CA LEU A 125 13.54 2.83 2.55
C LEU A 125 14.91 3.31 2.98
N LYS A 126 15.01 4.09 4.04
CA LYS A 126 16.28 4.69 4.46
C LYS A 126 17.04 3.89 5.50
N THR A 127 16.39 2.98 6.18
CA THR A 127 17.06 2.18 7.19
C THR A 127 18.00 1.13 6.60
N GLU A 128 17.95 0.94 5.29
CA GLU A 128 18.83 -0.01 4.63
C GLU A 128 20.19 0.58 4.31
N ASN A 129 20.36 1.86 4.55
CA ASN A 129 21.66 2.54 4.32
C ASN A 129 22.55 2.48 5.58
#